data_9627cf1382c65c03fd4e614068f37b42
#
_entry.id   9627cf1382c65c03fd4e614068f37b42
#
_cell.length_a   1.000
_cell.length_b   1.000
_cell.length_c   1.000
_cell.angle_alpha   90.00
_cell.angle_beta   90.00
_cell.angle_gamma   90.00
#
_symmetry.space_group_name_H-M   'P 1'
#
loop_
_entity.id
_entity.type
_entity.pdbx_description
1 polymer ?
#
loop_
_entity_poly.entity_id
_entity_poly.type
_entity_poly.pdbx_seq_one_letter_code
_entity_poly.pdbx_strand_id
1 'polypeptide(L)'
;MEYQNFKLEIDEQGIAVFTANRPEKMNALNDLSWAEMNQFFTWADKADEVKVIIVTGAGEKAFIAGADLNSLKTKKSTDCLGGAGQKALDLIQKCSKPVIAAVNGYAFGGGCETAIACDFRVVSEDALFALPETGLGLLPGAGGTQRLARLIGLGRAQDVNLLGRKIGGPEAVQIGLATKCVPKTDLMAEAKKMASKLI
;
A
#
# COMPACT_ATOMS: atom_id res chain seq x y z
N MET A 1 5.98 14.31 14.31
CA MET A 1 4.68 14.52 13.60
C MET A 1 3.64 13.62 14.25
N GLU A 2 2.46 14.14 14.53
CA GLU A 2 1.34 13.32 15.00
C GLU A 2 0.35 13.12 13.86
N TYR A 3 -0.05 11.88 13.65
CA TYR A 3 -1.06 11.47 12.66
C TYR A 3 -2.27 10.88 13.39
N GLN A 4 -3.46 11.03 12.82
CA GLN A 4 -4.69 10.46 13.39
C GLN A 4 -4.98 9.06 12.84
N ASN A 5 -4.75 8.86 11.54
CA ASN A 5 -5.05 7.63 10.84
C ASN A 5 -3.81 6.74 10.62
N PHE A 6 -2.64 7.23 10.97
CA PHE A 6 -1.38 6.49 10.89
C PHE A 6 -0.61 6.59 12.20
N LYS A 7 0.34 5.65 12.38
CA LYS A 7 1.39 5.72 13.39
C LYS A 7 2.73 5.75 12.69
N LEU A 8 3.66 6.53 13.22
CA LEU A 8 5.04 6.60 12.75
C LEU A 8 5.97 6.21 13.89
N GLU A 9 6.83 5.25 13.65
CA GLU A 9 7.93 4.85 14.51
C GLU A 9 9.22 4.87 13.69
N ILE A 10 10.30 5.42 14.22
CA ILE A 10 11.62 5.42 13.57
C ILE A 10 12.61 4.83 14.56
N ASP A 11 13.32 3.81 14.14
CA ASP A 11 14.34 3.17 14.98
C ASP A 11 15.72 3.82 14.81
N GLU A 12 16.68 3.38 15.63
CA GLU A 12 18.06 3.89 15.65
C GLU A 12 18.81 3.68 14.32
N GLN A 13 18.36 2.76 13.48
CA GLN A 13 18.94 2.51 12.15
C GLN A 13 18.36 3.44 11.08
N GLY A 14 17.31 4.20 11.40
CA GLY A 14 16.61 5.05 10.45
C GLY A 14 15.53 4.29 9.64
N ILE A 15 15.05 3.15 10.16
CA ILE A 15 13.92 2.44 9.57
C ILE A 15 12.63 3.10 10.08
N ALA A 16 11.91 3.77 9.20
CA ALA A 16 10.63 4.38 9.49
C ALA A 16 9.50 3.39 9.22
N VAL A 17 8.75 2.99 10.25
CA VAL A 17 7.55 2.16 10.12
C VAL A 17 6.32 3.07 10.13
N PHE A 18 5.65 3.17 8.99
CA PHE A 18 4.44 3.96 8.80
C PHE A 18 3.23 3.03 8.72
N THR A 19 2.46 2.97 9.80
CA THR A 19 1.39 2.00 10.01
C THR A 19 0.03 2.65 9.83
N ALA A 20 -0.76 2.18 8.86
CA ALA A 20 -2.18 2.55 8.75
C ALA A 20 -2.92 2.07 10.00
N ASN A 21 -3.59 2.97 10.74
CA ASN A 21 -4.09 2.72 12.09
C ASN A 21 -5.57 3.04 12.25
N ARG A 22 -6.39 2.38 11.44
CA ARG A 22 -7.86 2.35 11.54
C ARG A 22 -8.35 0.88 11.48
N PRO A 23 -7.86 -0.02 12.38
CA PRO A 23 -8.14 -1.45 12.27
C PRO A 23 -9.63 -1.79 12.35
N GLU A 24 -10.45 -0.99 13.06
CA GLU A 24 -11.91 -1.10 13.14
C GLU A 24 -12.61 -0.85 11.79
N LYS A 25 -11.94 -0.16 10.86
CA LYS A 25 -12.36 0.09 9.47
C LYS A 25 -11.48 -0.67 8.47
N MET A 26 -10.79 -1.74 8.93
CA MET A 26 -9.83 -2.49 8.09
C MET A 26 -8.80 -1.58 7.40
N ASN A 27 -8.38 -0.52 8.06
CA ASN A 27 -7.42 0.47 7.59
C ASN A 27 -7.84 1.20 6.28
N ALA A 28 -9.16 1.33 6.02
CA ALA A 28 -9.67 2.02 4.85
C ALA A 28 -9.23 3.50 4.83
N LEU A 29 -8.87 3.99 3.64
CA LEU A 29 -8.32 5.31 3.39
C LEU A 29 -9.44 6.34 3.16
N ASN A 30 -9.59 7.28 4.07
CA ASN A 30 -10.40 8.48 3.89
C ASN A 30 -9.56 9.66 3.41
N ASP A 31 -10.16 10.83 3.24
CA ASP A 31 -9.46 12.01 2.75
C ASP A 31 -8.31 12.45 3.68
N LEU A 32 -8.48 12.30 5.00
CA LEU A 32 -7.43 12.57 5.97
C LEU A 32 -6.26 11.57 5.81
N SER A 33 -6.57 10.29 5.59
CA SER A 33 -5.52 9.28 5.35
C SER A 33 -4.66 9.63 4.14
N TRP A 34 -5.27 10.05 3.04
CA TRP A 34 -4.53 10.50 1.86
C TRP A 34 -3.70 11.76 2.12
N ALA A 35 -4.24 12.71 2.89
CA ALA A 35 -3.51 13.92 3.28
C ALA A 35 -2.29 13.59 4.17
N GLU A 36 -2.45 12.69 5.14
CA GLU A 36 -1.37 12.25 6.03
C GLU A 36 -0.28 11.49 5.25
N MET A 37 -0.64 10.62 4.29
CA MET A 37 0.32 9.96 3.40
C MET A 37 1.11 10.99 2.58
N ASN A 38 0.43 11.98 1.98
CA ASN A 38 1.10 13.06 1.24
C ASN A 38 2.08 13.82 2.14
N GLN A 39 1.67 14.16 3.36
CA GLN A 39 2.50 14.86 4.33
C GLN A 39 3.73 14.02 4.72
N PHE A 40 3.51 12.74 5.07
CA PHE A 40 4.58 11.84 5.48
C PHE A 40 5.63 11.65 4.38
N PHE A 41 5.23 11.25 3.18
CA PHE A 41 6.19 10.97 2.11
C PHE A 41 6.91 12.23 1.61
N THR A 42 6.26 13.40 1.64
CA THR A 42 6.93 14.69 1.33
C THR A 42 8.00 15.01 2.35
N TRP A 43 7.77 14.74 3.63
CA TRP A 43 8.73 14.95 4.70
C TRP A 43 9.82 13.87 4.68
N ALA A 44 9.45 12.59 4.63
CA ALA A 44 10.37 11.46 4.75
C ALA A 44 11.42 11.43 3.62
N ASP A 45 11.04 11.87 2.42
CA ASP A 45 11.95 11.98 1.27
C ASP A 45 13.16 12.87 1.57
N LYS A 46 13.00 13.88 2.44
CA LYS A 46 14.03 14.89 2.79
C LYS A 46 14.63 14.69 4.18
N ALA A 47 14.02 13.84 5.02
CA ALA A 47 14.45 13.64 6.40
C ALA A 47 15.73 12.80 6.46
N ASP A 48 16.80 13.34 7.05
CA ASP A 48 18.09 12.65 7.15
C ASP A 48 18.03 11.45 8.11
N GLU A 49 17.15 11.49 9.10
CA GLU A 49 16.88 10.41 10.05
C GLU A 49 16.16 9.21 9.42
N VAL A 50 15.55 9.35 8.24
CA VAL A 50 14.89 8.25 7.51
C VAL A 50 15.81 7.70 6.44
N LYS A 51 16.09 6.41 6.50
CA LYS A 51 16.90 5.68 5.50
C LYS A 51 16.06 4.73 4.65
N VAL A 52 15.13 4.02 5.27
CA VAL A 52 14.22 3.07 4.63
C VAL A 52 12.83 3.22 5.26
N ILE A 53 11.79 3.05 4.46
CA ILE A 53 10.40 3.16 4.92
C ILE A 53 9.73 1.77 4.81
N ILE A 54 9.04 1.36 5.86
CA ILE A 54 8.14 0.20 5.85
C ILE A 54 6.71 0.71 6.02
N VAL A 55 5.83 0.38 5.07
CA VAL A 55 4.39 0.66 5.16
C VAL A 55 3.68 -0.62 5.56
N THR A 56 2.80 -0.57 6.56
CA THR A 56 2.02 -1.72 7.03
C THR A 56 0.65 -1.30 7.56
N GLY A 57 -0.20 -2.27 7.94
CA GLY A 57 -1.50 -2.04 8.54
C GLY A 57 -1.57 -2.51 9.99
N ALA A 58 -2.24 -1.75 10.86
CA ALA A 58 -2.54 -2.17 12.22
C ALA A 58 -3.61 -3.28 12.24
N GLY A 59 -3.55 -4.15 13.25
CA GLY A 59 -4.49 -5.26 13.46
C GLY A 59 -4.21 -6.46 12.56
N GLU A 60 -5.12 -7.44 12.63
CA GLU A 60 -4.89 -8.79 12.09
C GLU A 60 -5.48 -9.02 10.69
N LYS A 61 -6.38 -8.16 10.21
CA LYS A 61 -7.21 -8.47 9.03
C LYS A 61 -6.72 -7.83 7.75
N ALA A 62 -6.24 -6.59 7.81
CA ALA A 62 -5.98 -5.85 6.61
C ALA A 62 -4.67 -5.05 6.70
N PHE A 63 -3.95 -5.05 5.61
CA PHE A 63 -2.98 -4.02 5.30
C PHE A 63 -3.72 -2.69 5.11
N ILE A 64 -4.47 -2.57 4.02
CA ILE A 64 -5.36 -1.45 3.70
C ILE A 64 -6.48 -2.02 2.81
N ALA A 65 -7.74 -1.94 3.25
CA ALA A 65 -8.87 -2.55 2.54
C ALA A 65 -9.49 -1.66 1.45
N GLY A 66 -8.82 -0.57 1.07
CA GLY A 66 -9.25 0.31 0.00
C GLY A 66 -9.68 1.68 0.48
N ALA A 67 -10.38 2.42 -0.37
CA ALA A 67 -10.95 3.72 -0.02
C ALA A 67 -12.15 3.57 0.92
N ASP A 68 -12.30 4.50 1.85
CA ASP A 68 -13.49 4.57 2.71
C ASP A 68 -14.72 4.89 1.84
N LEU A 69 -15.69 3.98 1.80
CA LEU A 69 -16.88 4.09 0.97
C LEU A 69 -17.72 5.33 1.28
N ASN A 70 -17.69 5.83 2.52
CA ASN A 70 -18.39 7.06 2.87
C ASN A 70 -17.72 8.28 2.23
N SER A 71 -16.40 8.30 2.15
CA SER A 71 -15.68 9.34 1.42
C SER A 71 -15.96 9.29 -0.09
N LEU A 72 -16.13 8.10 -0.66
CA LEU A 72 -16.43 7.95 -2.10
C LEU A 72 -17.81 8.48 -2.50
N LYS A 73 -18.83 8.32 -1.64
CA LYS A 73 -20.21 8.75 -1.92
C LYS A 73 -20.36 10.25 -2.18
N THR A 74 -19.45 11.05 -1.68
CA THR A 74 -19.50 12.52 -1.78
C THR A 74 -18.64 13.06 -2.92
N LYS A 75 -17.84 12.20 -3.59
CA LYS A 75 -16.90 12.62 -4.65
C LYS A 75 -17.61 12.71 -6.00
N LYS A 76 -17.21 13.72 -6.77
CA LYS A 76 -17.57 13.87 -8.17
C LYS A 76 -16.49 13.21 -9.05
N SER A 77 -16.84 12.87 -10.29
CA SER A 77 -15.88 12.31 -11.27
C SER A 77 -14.66 13.19 -11.48
N THR A 78 -14.81 14.52 -11.40
CA THR A 78 -13.71 15.50 -11.50
C THR A 78 -12.72 15.43 -10.35
N ASP A 79 -13.14 14.98 -9.16
CA ASP A 79 -12.30 14.90 -7.97
C ASP A 79 -11.31 13.73 -8.06
N CYS A 80 -11.54 12.81 -9.01
CA CYS A 80 -10.66 11.66 -9.26
C CYS A 80 -9.45 12.02 -10.14
N LEU A 81 -9.53 13.09 -10.92
CA LEU A 81 -8.44 13.52 -11.80
C LEU A 81 -7.34 14.23 -11.00
N GLY A 82 -6.17 13.61 -10.89
CA GLY A 82 -5.05 14.16 -10.10
C GLY A 82 -5.32 14.24 -8.59
N GLY A 83 -6.24 13.41 -8.09
CA GLY A 83 -6.70 13.41 -6.71
C GLY A 83 -5.60 13.07 -5.68
N ALA A 84 -5.91 13.29 -4.41
CA ALA A 84 -4.99 13.11 -3.28
C ALA A 84 -4.38 11.70 -3.23
N GLY A 85 -5.14 10.66 -3.61
CA GLY A 85 -4.67 9.29 -3.67
C GLY A 85 -3.59 9.07 -4.73
N GLN A 86 -3.82 9.53 -5.97
CA GLN A 86 -2.81 9.42 -7.03
C GLN A 86 -1.53 10.17 -6.63
N LYS A 87 -1.67 11.36 -6.05
CA LYS A 87 -0.55 12.18 -5.58
C LYS A 87 0.28 11.47 -4.50
N ALA A 88 -0.41 10.85 -3.52
CA ALA A 88 0.25 10.10 -2.44
C ALA A 88 1.06 8.92 -3.01
N LEU A 89 0.49 8.15 -3.95
CA LEU A 89 1.16 6.99 -4.51
C LEU A 89 2.28 7.37 -5.49
N ASP A 90 2.17 8.51 -6.15
CA ASP A 90 3.28 9.07 -6.94
C ASP A 90 4.44 9.54 -6.04
N LEU A 91 4.16 10.06 -4.83
CA LEU A 91 5.19 10.40 -3.85
C LEU A 91 5.90 9.15 -3.32
N ILE A 92 5.17 8.04 -3.08
CA ILE A 92 5.79 6.76 -2.73
C ILE A 92 6.75 6.32 -3.82
N GLN A 93 6.29 6.27 -5.07
CA GLN A 93 7.07 5.79 -6.21
C GLN A 93 8.29 6.66 -6.53
N LYS A 94 8.23 7.96 -6.24
CA LYS A 94 9.30 8.94 -6.49
C LYS A 94 10.19 9.18 -5.28
N CYS A 95 9.89 8.55 -4.14
CA CYS A 95 10.67 8.70 -2.92
C CYS A 95 12.13 8.28 -3.17
N SER A 96 13.07 9.10 -2.74
CA SER A 96 14.51 8.79 -2.83
C SER A 96 14.95 7.71 -1.85
N LYS A 97 14.10 7.37 -0.87
CA LYS A 97 14.33 6.30 0.11
C LYS A 97 13.62 5.03 -0.34
N PRO A 98 14.24 3.84 -0.17
CA PRO A 98 13.55 2.57 -0.44
C PRO A 98 12.29 2.43 0.40
N VAL A 99 11.20 1.97 -0.23
CA VAL A 99 9.90 1.76 0.42
C VAL A 99 9.49 0.29 0.32
N ILE A 100 9.22 -0.33 1.46
CA ILE A 100 8.80 -1.73 1.58
C ILE A 100 7.35 -1.77 2.05
N ALA A 101 6.46 -2.45 1.31
CA ALA A 101 5.14 -2.81 1.82
C ALA A 101 5.23 -4.13 2.59
N ALA A 102 4.92 -4.09 3.90
CA ALA A 102 4.73 -5.28 4.73
C ALA A 102 3.22 -5.58 4.78
N VAL A 103 2.75 -6.46 3.88
CA VAL A 103 1.32 -6.71 3.64
C VAL A 103 0.81 -7.79 4.57
N ASN A 104 0.17 -7.39 5.66
CA ASN A 104 -0.27 -8.26 6.76
C ASN A 104 -1.68 -8.85 6.59
N GLY A 105 -2.32 -8.69 5.43
CA GLY A 105 -3.68 -9.16 5.16
C GLY A 105 -4.26 -8.56 3.89
N TYR A 106 -5.52 -8.11 3.92
CA TYR A 106 -6.19 -7.57 2.74
C TYR A 106 -5.56 -6.28 2.23
N ALA A 107 -5.17 -6.28 0.97
CA ALA A 107 -4.68 -5.14 0.20
C ALA A 107 -5.63 -4.94 -0.99
N PHE A 108 -6.73 -4.20 -0.79
CA PHE A 108 -7.78 -4.04 -1.80
C PHE A 108 -7.86 -2.61 -2.32
N GLY A 109 -8.18 -2.44 -3.60
CA GLY A 109 -8.33 -1.12 -4.22
C GLY A 109 -7.12 -0.21 -3.95
N GLY A 110 -7.34 0.96 -3.36
CA GLY A 110 -6.27 1.87 -2.95
C GLY A 110 -5.19 1.24 -2.07
N GLY A 111 -5.50 0.17 -1.33
CA GLY A 111 -4.51 -0.60 -0.57
C GLY A 111 -3.62 -1.47 -1.47
N CYS A 112 -4.19 -2.09 -2.48
CA CYS A 112 -3.41 -2.79 -3.52
C CYS A 112 -2.53 -1.78 -4.27
N GLU A 113 -3.11 -0.63 -4.65
CA GLU A 113 -2.40 0.45 -5.33
C GLU A 113 -1.25 1.01 -4.47
N THR A 114 -1.45 1.13 -3.14
CA THR A 114 -0.39 1.52 -2.19
C THR A 114 0.73 0.49 -2.16
N ALA A 115 0.40 -0.79 -2.04
CA ALA A 115 1.40 -1.86 -2.00
C ALA A 115 2.24 -1.93 -3.28
N ILE A 116 1.62 -1.78 -4.47
CA ILE A 116 2.34 -1.81 -5.75
C ILE A 116 3.06 -0.50 -6.11
N ALA A 117 2.82 0.57 -5.37
CA ALA A 117 3.60 1.81 -5.49
C ALA A 117 4.93 1.74 -4.72
N CYS A 118 5.04 0.86 -3.71
CA CYS A 118 6.30 0.60 -3.00
C CYS A 118 7.31 -0.17 -3.87
N ASP A 119 8.61 -0.09 -3.54
CA ASP A 119 9.66 -0.80 -4.28
C ASP A 119 9.58 -2.31 -4.04
N PHE A 120 9.43 -2.72 -2.79
CA PHE A 120 9.38 -4.12 -2.38
C PHE A 120 8.08 -4.46 -1.66
N ARG A 121 7.67 -5.73 -1.72
CA ARG A 121 6.50 -6.28 -1.02
C ARG A 121 6.88 -7.57 -0.33
N VAL A 122 6.91 -7.53 1.02
CA VAL A 122 6.93 -8.72 1.87
C VAL A 122 5.49 -8.97 2.29
N VAL A 123 4.99 -10.18 2.09
CA VAL A 123 3.57 -10.47 2.29
C VAL A 123 3.36 -11.64 3.24
N SER A 124 2.31 -11.62 4.03
CA SER A 124 1.90 -12.78 4.82
C SER A 124 1.22 -13.84 3.93
N GLU A 125 1.24 -15.10 4.38
CA GLU A 125 0.60 -16.22 3.64
C GLU A 125 -0.91 -15.99 3.43
N ASP A 126 -1.57 -15.30 4.37
CA ASP A 126 -2.99 -14.94 4.32
C ASP A 126 -3.28 -13.60 3.62
N ALA A 127 -2.25 -12.93 3.08
CA ALA A 127 -2.44 -11.71 2.33
C ALA A 127 -3.26 -11.95 1.05
N LEU A 128 -4.13 -10.98 0.73
CA LEU A 128 -4.94 -11.00 -0.49
C LEU A 128 -4.87 -9.65 -1.17
N PHE A 129 -4.53 -9.64 -2.46
CA PHE A 129 -4.55 -8.47 -3.32
C PHE A 129 -5.76 -8.49 -4.23
N ALA A 130 -6.41 -7.35 -4.44
CA ALA A 130 -7.48 -7.21 -5.42
C ALA A 130 -7.67 -5.74 -5.83
N LEU A 131 -8.22 -5.54 -7.03
CA LEU A 131 -8.73 -4.25 -7.51
C LEU A 131 -10.23 -4.43 -7.85
N PRO A 132 -11.12 -4.35 -6.83
CA PRO A 132 -12.53 -4.67 -7.00
C PRO A 132 -13.39 -3.51 -7.54
N GLU A 133 -12.77 -2.44 -8.01
CA GLU A 133 -13.42 -1.18 -8.39
C GLU A 133 -14.49 -1.35 -9.46
N THR A 134 -14.27 -2.25 -10.43
CA THR A 134 -15.24 -2.53 -11.51
C THR A 134 -16.57 -3.08 -11.00
N GLY A 135 -16.55 -3.83 -9.88
CA GLY A 135 -17.76 -4.27 -9.20
C GLY A 135 -18.59 -3.13 -8.59
N LEU A 136 -18.01 -1.94 -8.47
CA LEU A 136 -18.66 -0.71 -8.01
C LEU A 136 -18.93 0.28 -9.16
N GLY A 137 -18.70 -0.12 -10.41
CA GLY A 137 -18.80 0.77 -11.57
C GLY A 137 -17.68 1.81 -11.65
N LEU A 138 -16.54 1.55 -11.00
CA LEU A 138 -15.36 2.44 -10.96
C LEU A 138 -14.17 1.77 -11.65
N LEU A 139 -13.08 2.54 -11.79
CA LEU A 139 -11.76 2.04 -12.19
C LEU A 139 -10.74 2.36 -11.10
N PRO A 140 -9.65 1.55 -10.98
CA PRO A 140 -8.53 1.89 -10.10
C PRO A 140 -7.95 3.26 -10.45
N GLY A 141 -8.06 4.22 -9.52
CA GLY A 141 -7.80 5.64 -9.78
C GLY A 141 -6.43 6.13 -9.36
N ALA A 142 -5.66 5.32 -8.62
CA ALA A 142 -4.38 5.75 -8.07
C ALA A 142 -3.16 5.02 -8.70
N GLY A 143 -3.34 4.47 -9.90
CA GLY A 143 -2.27 3.91 -10.72
C GLY A 143 -2.25 2.38 -10.82
N GLY A 144 -3.26 1.69 -10.28
CA GLY A 144 -3.39 0.22 -10.36
C GLY A 144 -3.37 -0.30 -11.80
N THR A 145 -4.08 0.38 -12.71
CA THR A 145 -4.11 0.03 -14.13
C THR A 145 -2.72 0.07 -14.80
N GLN A 146 -1.80 0.88 -14.29
CA GLN A 146 -0.48 1.08 -14.87
C GLN A 146 0.61 0.27 -14.15
N ARG A 147 0.65 0.35 -12.82
CA ARG A 147 1.69 -0.30 -12.02
C ARG A 147 1.54 -1.82 -12.01
N LEU A 148 0.31 -2.33 -11.88
CA LEU A 148 0.08 -3.77 -11.83
C LEU A 148 0.50 -4.46 -13.13
N ALA A 149 0.14 -3.89 -14.29
CA ALA A 149 0.51 -4.46 -15.60
C ALA A 149 2.04 -4.53 -15.82
N ARG A 150 2.78 -3.58 -15.24
CA ARG A 150 4.26 -3.59 -15.30
C ARG A 150 4.89 -4.63 -14.39
N LEU A 151 4.22 -4.98 -13.29
CA LEU A 151 4.73 -5.98 -12.34
C LEU A 151 4.44 -7.42 -12.78
N ILE A 152 3.17 -7.71 -13.20
CA ILE A 152 2.73 -9.11 -13.42
C ILE A 152 2.36 -9.42 -14.87
N GLY A 153 2.57 -8.47 -15.77
CA GLY A 153 2.18 -8.58 -17.17
C GLY A 153 0.72 -8.25 -17.43
N LEU A 154 0.42 -7.82 -18.67
CA LEU A 154 -0.88 -7.28 -19.05
C LEU A 154 -2.03 -8.26 -18.84
N GLY A 155 -1.87 -9.54 -19.23
CA GLY A 155 -2.94 -10.54 -19.13
C GLY A 155 -3.41 -10.73 -17.69
N ARG A 156 -2.48 -10.98 -16.75
CA ARG A 156 -2.83 -11.13 -15.33
C ARG A 156 -3.40 -9.83 -14.72
N ALA A 157 -2.85 -8.69 -15.13
CA ALA A 157 -3.36 -7.40 -14.67
C ALA A 157 -4.79 -7.14 -15.14
N GLN A 158 -5.19 -7.58 -16.34
CA GLN A 158 -6.56 -7.51 -16.83
C GLN A 158 -7.51 -8.35 -15.97
N ASP A 159 -7.12 -9.59 -15.59
CA ASP A 159 -7.92 -10.42 -14.70
C ASP A 159 -8.21 -9.72 -13.36
N VAL A 160 -7.21 -9.05 -12.81
CA VAL A 160 -7.35 -8.33 -11.53
C VAL A 160 -8.16 -7.04 -11.70
N ASN A 161 -7.82 -6.22 -12.71
CA ASN A 161 -8.45 -4.91 -12.91
C ASN A 161 -9.90 -5.01 -13.43
N LEU A 162 -10.20 -6.00 -14.28
CA LEU A 162 -11.52 -6.08 -14.95
C LEU A 162 -12.45 -7.09 -14.31
N LEU A 163 -11.91 -8.23 -13.84
CA LEU A 163 -12.70 -9.29 -13.24
C LEU A 163 -12.68 -9.25 -11.70
N GLY A 164 -11.88 -8.37 -11.10
CA GLY A 164 -11.73 -8.29 -9.64
C GLY A 164 -11.08 -9.53 -9.03
N ARG A 165 -10.26 -10.27 -9.82
CA ARG A 165 -9.59 -11.49 -9.36
C ARG A 165 -8.73 -11.18 -8.15
N LYS A 166 -8.79 -12.06 -7.15
CA LYS A 166 -7.95 -11.97 -5.95
C LYS A 166 -6.68 -12.79 -6.15
N ILE A 167 -5.55 -12.26 -5.67
CA ILE A 167 -4.24 -12.91 -5.67
C ILE A 167 -3.82 -13.14 -4.22
N GLY A 168 -3.55 -14.40 -3.85
CA GLY A 168 -3.06 -14.77 -2.52
C GLY A 168 -1.56 -14.55 -2.35
N GLY A 169 -1.08 -14.50 -1.10
CA GLY A 169 0.32 -14.26 -0.76
C GLY A 169 1.31 -15.19 -1.49
N PRO A 170 1.14 -16.53 -1.46
CA PRO A 170 2.02 -17.46 -2.19
C PRO A 170 2.01 -17.23 -3.70
N GLU A 171 0.83 -17.02 -4.30
CA GLU A 171 0.70 -16.73 -5.72
C GLU A 171 1.38 -15.39 -6.09
N ALA A 172 1.26 -14.39 -5.23
CA ALA A 172 1.87 -13.07 -5.45
C ALA A 172 3.38 -13.15 -5.70
N VAL A 173 4.08 -14.07 -5.00
CA VAL A 173 5.51 -14.32 -5.24
C VAL A 173 5.73 -15.01 -6.58
N GLN A 174 4.92 -16.03 -6.90
CA GLN A 174 5.08 -16.81 -8.14
C GLN A 174 4.93 -15.96 -9.41
N ILE A 175 4.07 -14.95 -9.36
CA ILE A 175 3.79 -14.08 -10.52
C ILE A 175 4.59 -12.76 -10.51
N GLY A 176 5.50 -12.56 -9.55
CA GLY A 176 6.32 -11.36 -9.43
C GLY A 176 5.63 -10.14 -8.83
N LEU A 177 4.42 -10.31 -8.25
CA LEU A 177 3.73 -9.25 -7.53
C LEU A 177 4.39 -8.97 -6.18
N ALA A 178 4.87 -9.99 -5.48
CA ALA A 178 5.55 -9.86 -4.20
C ALA A 178 6.99 -10.39 -4.27
N THR A 179 7.85 -9.82 -3.43
CA THR A 179 9.26 -10.20 -3.31
C THR A 179 9.41 -11.47 -2.47
N LYS A 180 8.61 -11.56 -1.39
CA LYS A 180 8.67 -12.68 -0.43
C LYS A 180 7.33 -12.89 0.26
N CYS A 181 6.98 -14.17 0.49
CA CYS A 181 5.84 -14.58 1.29
C CYS A 181 6.35 -15.34 2.52
N VAL A 182 5.82 -15.02 3.70
CA VAL A 182 6.22 -15.59 4.99
C VAL A 182 5.00 -15.81 5.89
N PRO A 183 5.10 -16.66 6.92
CA PRO A 183 4.08 -16.69 7.98
C PRO A 183 3.84 -15.30 8.56
N LYS A 184 2.60 -15.00 8.89
CA LYS A 184 2.22 -13.67 9.40
C LYS A 184 3.04 -13.21 10.60
N THR A 185 3.36 -14.14 11.50
CA THR A 185 4.21 -13.89 12.67
C THR A 185 5.60 -13.37 12.33
N ASP A 186 6.11 -13.70 11.15
CA ASP A 186 7.46 -13.37 10.72
C ASP A 186 7.51 -12.13 9.82
N LEU A 187 6.34 -11.61 9.42
CA LEU A 187 6.22 -10.54 8.43
C LEU A 187 7.07 -9.32 8.75
N MET A 188 6.91 -8.75 9.93
CA MET A 188 7.64 -7.54 10.31
C MET A 188 9.13 -7.78 10.53
N ALA A 189 9.49 -8.96 11.07
CA ALA A 189 10.90 -9.35 11.21
C ALA A 189 11.58 -9.44 9.84
N GLU A 190 10.91 -10.05 8.86
CA GLU A 190 11.44 -10.16 7.50
C GLU A 190 11.49 -8.82 6.77
N ALA A 191 10.47 -7.95 6.94
CA ALA A 191 10.49 -6.61 6.37
C ALA A 191 11.63 -5.76 6.94
N LYS A 192 11.86 -5.80 8.27
CA LYS A 192 12.99 -5.12 8.92
C LYS A 192 14.33 -5.69 8.49
N LYS A 193 14.44 -7.02 8.36
CA LYS A 193 15.65 -7.67 7.81
C LYS A 193 15.95 -7.24 6.38
N MET A 194 14.93 -7.05 5.55
CA MET A 194 15.09 -6.49 4.21
C MET A 194 15.53 -5.04 4.29
N ALA A 195 14.89 -4.21 5.13
CA ALA A 195 15.24 -2.80 5.33
C ALA A 195 16.71 -2.62 5.75
N SER A 196 17.19 -3.43 6.72
CA SER A 196 18.61 -3.37 7.16
C SER A 196 19.62 -3.73 6.08
N LYS A 197 19.22 -4.38 4.99
CA LYS A 197 20.11 -4.65 3.82
C LYS A 197 20.15 -3.49 2.83
N LEU A 198 19.24 -2.53 2.95
CA LEU A 198 19.11 -1.38 2.06
C LEU A 198 19.76 -0.11 2.63
N ILE A 199 20.14 -0.15 3.90
CA ILE A 199 20.94 0.88 4.60
C ILE A 199 22.42 0.64 4.38
#